data_e8d715658f577ef6c77dc5ea42f0388b
#
_entry.id   e8d715658f577ef6c77dc5ea42f0388b
#
_cell.length_a   1.000
_cell.length_b   1.000
_cell.length_c   1.000
_cell.angle_alpha   90.00
_cell.angle_beta   90.00
_cell.angle_gamma   90.00
#
_symmetry.space_group_name_H-M   'P 1'
#
loop_
_entity.id
_entity.type
_entity.pdbx_description
1 polymer ?
#
loop_
_entity_poly.entity_id
_entity_poly.type
_entity_poly.pdbx_seq_one_letter_code
_entity_poly.pdbx_strand_id
1 'polypeptide(L)'
;TASHARCDLWHAGSVACTAVGLFGDPRPSKVTLDIPRPDAPSSPDQLQDLPYVPGITPAFIQHMQLRWTIGAWPHRHYHEPRSLIYARLRDADCRAEDALIALADSIPTPALSMLPTPRPASSLNWMLEILGDPAQLDPRQWSLIGTDVRAGADGYLSQTSVLWGPNEHAFSVSHQSVAIFG
;
A
#
# COMPACT_ATOMS: atom_id res chain seq x y z
N THR A 1 7.45 -4.62 27.53
CA THR A 1 8.52 -5.43 26.91
C THR A 1 8.26 -5.46 25.41
N ALA A 2 9.32 -5.36 24.61
CA ALA A 2 9.24 -5.47 23.16
C ALA A 2 9.92 -6.76 22.72
N SER A 3 9.34 -7.45 21.75
CA SER A 3 9.92 -8.62 21.07
C SER A 3 10.42 -8.23 19.70
N HIS A 4 11.49 -8.86 19.29
CA HIS A 4 12.15 -8.66 17.99
C HIS A 4 12.19 -9.99 17.27
N ALA A 5 11.69 -10.02 16.03
CA ALA A 5 11.73 -11.20 15.18
C ALA A 5 12.37 -10.88 13.82
N ARG A 6 13.10 -11.83 13.30
CA ARG A 6 13.67 -11.78 11.94
C ARG A 6 13.21 -13.00 11.15
N CYS A 7 12.81 -12.77 9.91
CA CYS A 7 12.45 -13.81 8.96
C CYS A 7 13.23 -13.59 7.66
N ASP A 8 13.93 -14.61 7.21
CA ASP A 8 14.65 -14.60 5.93
C ASP A 8 13.94 -15.54 4.95
N LEU A 9 13.56 -15.00 3.79
CA LEU A 9 13.04 -15.78 2.67
C LEU A 9 14.21 -16.21 1.78
N TRP A 10 14.37 -17.51 1.60
CA TRP A 10 15.45 -18.09 0.79
C TRP A 10 14.93 -18.50 -0.59
N HIS A 11 15.68 -18.17 -1.62
CA HIS A 11 15.46 -18.62 -3.00
C HIS A 11 16.78 -19.06 -3.63
N ALA A 12 16.82 -20.22 -4.26
CA ALA A 12 17.99 -20.77 -4.95
C ALA A 12 19.32 -20.69 -4.13
N GLY A 13 19.24 -20.94 -2.82
CA GLY A 13 20.41 -20.97 -1.94
C GLY A 13 20.91 -19.59 -1.46
N SER A 14 20.22 -18.51 -1.76
CA SER A 14 20.51 -17.16 -1.27
C SER A 14 19.30 -16.51 -0.59
N VAL A 15 19.54 -15.55 0.30
CA VAL A 15 18.47 -14.76 0.92
C VAL A 15 17.90 -13.81 -0.13
N ALA A 16 16.63 -13.98 -0.47
CA ALA A 16 15.91 -13.12 -1.41
C ALA A 16 15.25 -11.94 -0.74
N CYS A 17 14.80 -12.11 0.52
CA CYS A 17 14.16 -11.05 1.29
C CYS A 17 14.40 -11.28 2.78
N THR A 18 14.58 -10.21 3.53
CA THR A 18 14.62 -10.23 5.00
C THR A 18 13.51 -9.33 5.54
N ALA A 19 12.70 -9.86 6.44
CA ALA A 19 11.73 -9.08 7.22
C ALA A 19 12.18 -9.02 8.67
N VAL A 20 12.05 -7.85 9.29
CA VAL A 20 12.30 -7.62 10.73
C VAL A 20 11.04 -7.03 11.35
N GLY A 21 10.51 -7.69 12.37
CA GLY A 21 9.34 -7.23 13.11
C GLY A 21 9.70 -6.83 14.53
N LEU A 22 9.09 -5.72 14.98
CA LEU A 22 9.09 -5.26 16.38
C LEU A 22 7.66 -5.35 16.89
N PHE A 23 7.48 -6.05 18.01
CA PHE A 23 6.18 -6.29 18.62
C PHE A 23 6.22 -5.84 20.07
N GLY A 24 5.17 -5.16 20.52
CA GLY A 24 5.06 -4.68 21.90
C GLY A 24 3.66 -4.87 22.46
N ASP A 25 3.57 -5.04 23.77
CA ASP A 25 2.28 -5.04 24.46
C ASP A 25 1.71 -3.63 24.56
N PRO A 26 0.38 -3.47 24.52
CA PRO A 26 -0.28 -2.20 24.79
C PRO A 26 0.16 -1.61 26.14
N ARG A 27 0.35 -0.30 26.19
CA ARG A 27 0.75 0.42 27.39
C ARG A 27 -0.21 1.56 27.69
N PRO A 28 -0.51 1.86 28.95
CA PRO A 28 -1.25 3.07 29.29
C PRO A 28 -0.53 4.31 28.73
N SER A 29 -1.26 5.14 28.01
CA SER A 29 -0.73 6.39 27.45
C SER A 29 -1.72 7.53 27.66
N LYS A 30 -1.18 8.73 27.92
CA LYS A 30 -1.94 9.98 27.93
C LYS A 30 -1.92 10.65 26.54
N VAL A 31 -1.15 10.10 25.59
CA VAL A 31 -1.07 10.61 24.21
C VAL A 31 -1.86 9.65 23.32
N THR A 32 -2.90 10.19 22.70
CA THR A 32 -3.68 9.50 21.68
C THR A 32 -3.80 10.44 20.48
N LEU A 33 -3.28 10.02 19.35
CA LEU A 33 -3.35 10.77 18.09
C LEU A 33 -3.84 9.81 17.02
N ASP A 34 -4.73 10.29 16.19
CA ASP A 34 -5.22 9.57 15.01
C ASP A 34 -4.78 10.29 13.73
N ILE A 35 -4.75 9.58 12.63
CA ILE A 35 -4.49 10.14 11.31
C ILE A 35 -5.86 10.29 10.63
N PRO A 36 -6.38 11.52 10.49
CA PRO A 36 -7.70 11.72 9.91
C PRO A 36 -7.75 11.20 8.48
N ARG A 37 -8.82 10.47 8.17
CA ARG A 37 -9.09 10.02 6.81
C ARG A 37 -9.43 11.24 5.95
N PRO A 38 -8.76 11.42 4.80
CA PRO A 38 -9.09 12.51 3.89
C PRO A 38 -10.43 12.27 3.19
N ASP A 39 -11.09 13.35 2.80
CA ASP A 39 -12.27 13.29 1.95
C ASP A 39 -11.90 12.71 0.58
N ALA A 40 -12.72 11.79 0.10
CA ALA A 40 -12.60 11.22 -1.23
C ALA A 40 -13.65 11.85 -2.16
N PRO A 41 -13.22 12.47 -3.29
CA PRO A 41 -14.13 13.19 -4.19
C PRO A 41 -15.24 12.33 -4.80
N SER A 42 -15.01 11.02 -4.92
CA SER A 42 -15.97 10.07 -5.49
C SER A 42 -16.10 8.84 -4.62
N SER A 43 -17.28 8.26 -4.55
CA SER A 43 -17.49 6.96 -3.90
C SER A 43 -16.94 5.82 -4.77
N PRO A 44 -16.62 4.65 -4.18
CA PRO A 44 -16.11 3.53 -4.96
C PRO A 44 -17.04 3.11 -6.10
N ASP A 45 -18.36 3.18 -5.92
CA ASP A 45 -19.34 2.73 -6.92
C ASP A 45 -19.38 3.61 -8.18
N GLN A 46 -18.84 4.82 -8.10
CA GLN A 46 -18.71 5.76 -9.22
C GLN A 46 -17.43 5.56 -10.04
N LEU A 47 -16.54 4.67 -9.61
CA LEU A 47 -15.19 4.51 -10.13
C LEU A 47 -15.02 3.15 -10.81
N GLN A 48 -14.06 3.06 -11.72
CA GLN A 48 -13.72 1.83 -12.43
C GLN A 48 -12.56 1.10 -11.75
N ASP A 49 -12.61 -0.23 -11.74
CA ASP A 49 -11.51 -1.07 -11.31
C ASP A 49 -10.32 -0.95 -12.28
N LEU A 50 -9.11 -0.96 -11.73
CA LEU A 50 -7.91 -1.22 -12.55
C LEU A 50 -8.05 -2.63 -13.15
N PRO A 51 -8.08 -2.76 -14.50
CA PRO A 51 -8.21 -4.07 -15.12
C PRO A 51 -6.93 -4.88 -14.99
N TYR A 52 -7.06 -6.18 -14.78
CA TYR A 52 -5.94 -7.08 -14.99
C TYR A 52 -5.73 -7.31 -16.49
N VAL A 53 -4.52 -7.00 -16.97
CA VAL A 53 -4.10 -7.22 -18.36
C VAL A 53 -2.83 -8.08 -18.34
N PRO A 54 -2.88 -9.35 -18.83
CA PRO A 54 -1.73 -10.24 -18.84
C PRO A 54 -0.51 -9.60 -19.53
N GLY A 55 0.65 -9.70 -18.90
CA GLY A 55 1.91 -9.14 -19.41
C GLY A 55 2.09 -7.62 -19.24
N ILE A 56 1.06 -6.91 -18.74
CA ILE A 56 1.11 -5.46 -18.51
C ILE A 56 0.96 -5.16 -17.02
N THR A 57 -0.11 -5.63 -16.40
CA THR A 57 -0.34 -5.41 -14.96
C THR A 57 0.23 -6.56 -14.14
N PRO A 58 0.70 -6.30 -12.91
CA PRO A 58 1.17 -7.36 -12.01
C PRO A 58 0.10 -8.42 -11.76
N ALA A 59 0.53 -9.67 -11.59
CA ALA A 59 -0.40 -10.80 -11.44
C ALA A 59 -1.32 -10.68 -10.21
N PHE A 60 -0.86 -10.03 -9.14
CA PHE A 60 -1.65 -9.87 -7.92
C PHE A 60 -2.93 -9.02 -8.12
N ILE A 61 -3.00 -8.18 -9.15
CA ILE A 61 -4.19 -7.37 -9.48
C ILE A 61 -5.43 -8.25 -9.73
N GLN A 62 -5.25 -9.51 -10.10
CA GLN A 62 -6.36 -10.46 -10.24
C GLN A 62 -7.12 -10.70 -8.93
N HIS A 63 -6.44 -10.54 -7.80
CA HIS A 63 -6.96 -10.82 -6.47
C HIS A 63 -7.47 -9.58 -5.73
N MET A 64 -7.36 -8.40 -6.36
CA MET A 64 -7.70 -7.11 -5.77
C MET A 64 -8.64 -6.31 -6.65
N GLN A 65 -9.35 -5.36 -6.02
CA GLN A 65 -10.03 -4.26 -6.71
C GLN A 65 -9.39 -2.96 -6.28
N LEU A 66 -8.91 -2.19 -7.23
CA LEU A 66 -8.28 -0.88 -7.01
C LEU A 66 -9.03 0.17 -7.84
N ARG A 67 -9.49 1.26 -7.19
CA ARG A 67 -10.25 2.35 -7.80
C ARG A 67 -9.69 3.70 -7.38
N TRP A 68 -9.25 4.50 -8.34
CA TRP A 68 -8.65 5.81 -8.07
C TRP A 68 -9.73 6.88 -7.89
N THR A 69 -9.72 7.54 -6.73
CA THR A 69 -10.54 8.74 -6.48
C THR A 69 -9.72 10.02 -6.60
N ILE A 70 -8.40 9.97 -6.36
CA ILE A 70 -7.41 11.01 -6.68
C ILE A 70 -6.22 10.35 -7.34
N GLY A 71 -5.62 11.00 -8.32
CA GLY A 71 -4.54 10.47 -9.11
C GLY A 71 -5.02 9.79 -10.39
N ALA A 72 -4.16 9.03 -11.02
CA ALA A 72 -4.46 8.30 -12.25
C ALA A 72 -3.80 6.91 -12.24
N TRP A 73 -4.31 6.04 -13.07
CA TRP A 73 -3.67 4.76 -13.36
C TRP A 73 -2.26 4.98 -13.88
N PRO A 74 -1.35 4.03 -13.69
CA PRO A 74 -0.01 4.11 -14.26
C PRO A 74 -0.03 4.51 -15.74
N HIS A 75 0.95 5.32 -16.16
CA HIS A 75 1.16 5.77 -17.55
C HIS A 75 0.04 6.62 -18.15
N ARG A 76 -0.61 7.47 -17.37
CA ARG A 76 -1.67 8.38 -17.82
C ARG A 76 -1.23 9.85 -17.92
N HIS A 77 0.06 10.15 -17.79
CA HIS A 77 0.61 11.52 -17.81
C HIS A 77 -0.02 12.45 -16.76
N TYR A 78 -0.28 11.90 -15.58
CA TYR A 78 -0.81 12.65 -14.47
C TYR A 78 0.33 13.14 -13.58
N HIS A 79 0.47 14.46 -13.41
CA HIS A 79 1.68 15.07 -12.85
C HIS A 79 1.66 15.31 -11.34
N GLU A 80 0.63 14.88 -10.64
CA GLU A 80 0.62 14.99 -9.19
C GLU A 80 1.29 13.77 -8.54
N PRO A 81 2.23 13.99 -7.59
CA PRO A 81 2.95 12.91 -6.91
C PRO A 81 2.12 12.28 -5.78
N ARG A 82 0.80 12.25 -5.95
CA ARG A 82 -0.18 11.78 -4.96
C ARG A 82 -1.26 10.92 -5.58
N SER A 83 -1.69 9.91 -4.84
CA SER A 83 -2.91 9.15 -5.17
C SER A 83 -3.75 8.88 -3.93
N LEU A 84 -5.05 8.73 -4.15
CA LEU A 84 -6.01 8.25 -3.18
C LEU A 84 -6.84 7.15 -3.85
N ILE A 85 -6.76 5.94 -3.32
CA ILE A 85 -7.21 4.72 -3.99
C ILE A 85 -8.05 3.90 -3.04
N TYR A 86 -9.26 3.53 -3.46
CA TYR A 86 -10.02 2.49 -2.80
C TYR A 86 -9.46 1.13 -3.16
N ALA A 87 -9.25 0.30 -2.15
CA ALA A 87 -8.73 -1.05 -2.30
C ALA A 87 -9.54 -2.05 -1.48
N ARG A 88 -9.75 -3.26 -2.04
CA ARG A 88 -10.26 -4.42 -1.31
C ARG A 88 -9.80 -5.72 -1.94
N LEU A 89 -9.81 -6.81 -1.18
CA LEU A 89 -9.52 -8.14 -1.71
C LEU A 89 -10.78 -8.73 -2.39
N ARG A 90 -10.57 -9.46 -3.48
CA ARG A 90 -11.64 -10.24 -4.14
C ARG A 90 -11.93 -11.53 -3.37
N ASP A 91 -10.88 -12.16 -2.90
CA ASP A 91 -10.93 -13.33 -2.04
C ASP A 91 -10.34 -12.94 -0.68
N ALA A 92 -11.14 -13.07 0.35
CA ALA A 92 -10.79 -12.69 1.71
C ALA A 92 -10.72 -13.90 2.65
N ASP A 93 -10.53 -15.10 2.12
CA ASP A 93 -10.29 -16.30 2.91
C ASP A 93 -8.81 -16.37 3.34
N CYS A 94 -8.40 -15.40 4.15
CA CYS A 94 -7.06 -15.24 4.69
C CYS A 94 -7.13 -14.66 6.11
N ARG A 95 -6.02 -14.72 6.83
CA ARG A 95 -5.94 -14.08 8.16
C ARG A 95 -6.02 -12.55 8.00
N ALA A 96 -6.55 -11.88 9.02
CA ALA A 96 -6.70 -10.43 9.02
C ALA A 96 -5.36 -9.69 8.85
N GLU A 97 -4.29 -10.19 9.46
CA GLU A 97 -2.94 -9.64 9.33
C GLU A 97 -2.42 -9.75 7.90
N ASP A 98 -2.65 -10.90 7.24
CA ASP A 98 -2.23 -11.12 5.85
C ASP A 98 -3.00 -10.19 4.91
N ALA A 99 -4.30 -10.00 5.16
CA ALA A 99 -5.13 -9.06 4.41
C ALA A 99 -4.66 -7.61 4.55
N LEU A 100 -4.35 -7.18 5.78
CA LEU A 100 -3.83 -5.84 6.05
C LEU A 100 -2.52 -5.59 5.29
N ILE A 101 -1.58 -6.53 5.39
CA ILE A 101 -0.28 -6.43 4.73
C ILE A 101 -0.46 -6.39 3.20
N ALA A 102 -1.30 -7.28 2.65
CA ALA A 102 -1.57 -7.33 1.22
C ALA A 102 -2.20 -6.04 0.69
N LEU A 103 -3.16 -5.45 1.42
CA LEU A 103 -3.76 -4.18 1.06
C LEU A 103 -2.76 -3.03 1.16
N ALA A 104 -1.94 -2.98 2.21
CA ALA A 104 -0.95 -1.92 2.41
C ALA A 104 0.14 -1.89 1.32
N ASP A 105 0.47 -3.05 0.73
CA ASP A 105 1.47 -3.19 -0.35
C ASP A 105 0.86 -3.17 -1.77
N SER A 106 -0.47 -3.07 -1.90
CA SER A 106 -1.16 -3.23 -3.18
C SER A 106 -1.02 -2.05 -4.14
N ILE A 107 -0.60 -0.88 -3.65
CA ILE A 107 -0.71 0.38 -4.38
C ILE A 107 0.52 0.65 -5.22
N PRO A 108 0.37 0.85 -6.55
CA PRO A 108 1.48 1.30 -7.38
C PRO A 108 1.89 2.72 -6.99
N THR A 109 3.19 3.00 -7.07
CA THR A 109 3.67 4.37 -6.82
C THR A 109 2.99 5.38 -7.74
N PRO A 110 2.51 6.53 -7.21
CA PRO A 110 1.94 7.60 -8.04
C PRO A 110 2.87 8.09 -9.15
N ALA A 111 4.18 7.96 -8.96
CA ALA A 111 5.17 8.35 -9.96
C ALA A 111 5.04 7.59 -11.29
N LEU A 112 4.50 6.37 -11.30
CA LEU A 112 4.24 5.64 -12.55
C LEU A 112 3.19 6.33 -13.43
N SER A 113 2.25 7.07 -12.84
CA SER A 113 1.28 7.85 -13.61
C SER A 113 1.88 9.07 -14.30
N MET A 114 3.03 9.56 -13.80
CA MET A 114 3.74 10.72 -14.34
C MET A 114 4.58 10.37 -15.57
N LEU A 115 4.90 9.10 -15.77
CA LEU A 115 5.78 8.65 -16.85
C LEU A 115 5.04 8.59 -18.20
N PRO A 116 5.70 9.03 -19.29
CA PRO A 116 5.13 8.99 -20.64
C PRO A 116 5.02 7.57 -21.22
N THR A 117 5.85 6.67 -20.75
CA THR A 117 5.90 5.28 -21.24
C THR A 117 5.98 4.32 -20.05
N PRO A 118 5.48 3.08 -20.21
CA PRO A 118 5.63 2.05 -19.19
C PRO A 118 7.09 1.81 -18.82
N ARG A 119 7.37 1.81 -17.52
CA ARG A 119 8.68 1.52 -16.95
C ARG A 119 8.52 0.54 -15.80
N PRO A 120 9.41 -0.45 -15.67
CA PRO A 120 9.44 -1.29 -14.49
C PRO A 120 9.78 -0.47 -13.26
N ALA A 121 9.13 -0.80 -12.15
CA ALA A 121 9.44 -0.26 -10.83
C ALA A 121 9.54 -1.40 -9.83
N SER A 122 10.36 -1.23 -8.83
CA SER A 122 10.53 -2.22 -7.75
C SER A 122 10.73 -1.53 -6.42
N SER A 123 10.11 -2.05 -5.38
CA SER A 123 10.42 -1.68 -4.01
C SER A 123 11.81 -2.14 -3.64
N LEU A 124 12.60 -1.25 -3.04
CA LEU A 124 13.93 -1.56 -2.50
C LEU A 124 13.86 -1.91 -1.03
N ASN A 125 13.04 -1.18 -0.30
CA ASN A 125 12.68 -1.46 1.09
C ASN A 125 11.26 -1.02 1.36
N TRP A 126 10.70 -1.55 2.42
CA TRP A 126 9.37 -1.17 2.89
C TRP A 126 9.31 -1.30 4.40
N MET A 127 8.89 -0.23 5.07
CA MET A 127 8.58 -0.22 6.49
C MET A 127 7.07 -0.08 6.66
N LEU A 128 6.48 -0.93 7.47
CA LEU A 128 5.06 -0.93 7.77
C LEU A 128 4.86 -0.80 9.29
N GLU A 129 4.14 0.21 9.71
CA GLU A 129 3.66 0.39 11.08
C GLU A 129 2.18 0.04 11.14
N ILE A 130 1.82 -0.96 11.92
CA ILE A 130 0.43 -1.36 12.16
C ILE A 130 -0.09 -0.57 13.35
N LEU A 131 -1.12 0.23 13.14
CA LEU A 131 -1.72 1.14 14.13
C LEU A 131 -3.02 0.57 14.71
N GLY A 132 -3.85 -0.03 13.86
CA GLY A 132 -5.13 -0.62 14.23
C GLY A 132 -5.04 -2.12 14.45
N ASP A 133 -6.03 -2.68 15.16
CA ASP A 133 -6.19 -4.12 15.30
C ASP A 133 -6.62 -4.73 13.94
N PRO A 134 -5.79 -5.60 13.32
CA PRO A 134 -6.13 -6.20 12.02
C PRO A 134 -7.47 -6.95 12.02
N ALA A 135 -7.89 -7.51 13.15
CA ALA A 135 -9.16 -8.22 13.26
C ALA A 135 -10.41 -7.33 13.04
N GLN A 136 -10.24 -6.01 13.13
CA GLN A 136 -11.30 -5.04 12.85
C GLN A 136 -11.36 -4.62 11.36
N LEU A 137 -10.40 -5.04 10.56
CA LEU A 137 -10.37 -4.78 9.12
C LEU A 137 -11.14 -5.87 8.37
N ASP A 138 -12.28 -5.54 7.78
CA ASP A 138 -12.96 -6.45 6.84
C ASP A 138 -12.37 -6.26 5.43
N PRO A 139 -11.58 -7.20 4.92
CA PRO A 139 -10.90 -7.06 3.63
C PRO A 139 -11.85 -7.09 2.42
N ARG A 140 -13.12 -7.43 2.61
CA ARG A 140 -14.18 -7.38 1.57
C ARG A 140 -14.77 -5.98 1.43
N GLN A 141 -14.65 -5.16 2.46
CA GLN A 141 -15.07 -3.77 2.42
C GLN A 141 -13.99 -2.88 1.81
N TRP A 142 -14.40 -1.72 1.31
CA TRP A 142 -13.45 -0.76 0.76
C TRP A 142 -12.63 -0.10 1.86
N SER A 143 -11.32 -0.29 1.79
CA SER A 143 -10.34 0.55 2.48
C SER A 143 -9.93 1.70 1.57
N LEU A 144 -9.46 2.79 2.15
CA LEU A 144 -8.91 3.93 1.43
C LEU A 144 -7.41 4.00 1.68
N ILE A 145 -6.62 4.14 0.62
CA ILE A 145 -5.16 4.23 0.72
C ILE A 145 -4.69 5.51 0.05
N GLY A 146 -4.06 6.37 0.84
CA GLY A 146 -3.42 7.59 0.36
C GLY A 146 -1.92 7.39 0.26
N THR A 147 -1.33 7.75 -0.87
CA THR A 147 0.10 7.68 -1.10
C THR A 147 0.63 9.00 -1.62
N ASP A 148 1.69 9.50 -0.98
CA ASP A 148 2.42 10.69 -1.37
C ASP A 148 3.88 10.34 -1.69
N VAL A 149 4.34 10.65 -2.89
CA VAL A 149 5.77 10.65 -3.22
C VAL A 149 6.40 11.90 -2.61
N ARG A 150 7.33 11.71 -1.69
CA ARG A 150 7.96 12.80 -0.91
C ARG A 150 9.15 13.41 -1.61
N ALA A 151 9.91 12.58 -2.33
CA ALA A 151 11.09 12.98 -3.07
C ALA A 151 11.37 11.96 -4.17
N GLY A 152 12.06 12.39 -5.23
CA GLY A 152 12.51 11.50 -6.28
C GLY A 152 13.56 12.15 -7.14
N ALA A 153 14.66 11.42 -7.41
CA ALA A 153 15.73 11.78 -8.32
C ALA A 153 16.49 10.52 -8.75
N ASP A 154 17.17 10.58 -9.89
CA ASP A 154 18.09 9.55 -10.37
C ASP A 154 17.50 8.14 -10.42
N GLY A 155 16.19 8.03 -10.69
CA GLY A 155 15.48 6.75 -10.74
C GLY A 155 15.05 6.20 -9.37
N TYR A 156 15.21 6.95 -8.29
CA TYR A 156 14.81 6.56 -6.93
C TYR A 156 13.74 7.48 -6.38
N LEU A 157 12.80 6.89 -5.63
CA LEU A 157 11.70 7.59 -4.99
C LEU A 157 11.61 7.23 -3.51
N SER A 158 11.13 8.18 -2.73
CA SER A 158 10.69 7.97 -1.36
C SER A 158 9.21 8.32 -1.26
N GLN A 159 8.40 7.41 -0.74
CA GLN A 159 6.96 7.62 -0.58
C GLN A 159 6.45 7.20 0.79
N THR A 160 5.34 7.79 1.18
CA THR A 160 4.59 7.45 2.40
C THR A 160 3.18 7.08 2.02
N SER A 161 2.64 6.03 2.63
CA SER A 161 1.24 5.64 2.45
C SER A 161 0.54 5.47 3.80
N VAL A 162 -0.75 5.78 3.82
CA VAL A 162 -1.64 5.49 4.96
C VAL A 162 -2.82 4.69 4.45
N LEU A 163 -3.18 3.64 5.19
CA LEU A 163 -4.36 2.83 4.94
C LEU A 163 -5.41 3.12 6.02
N TRP A 164 -6.59 3.56 5.59
CA TRP A 164 -7.78 3.71 6.42
C TRP A 164 -8.78 2.61 6.10
N GLY A 165 -9.31 1.99 7.16
CA GLY A 165 -10.36 0.99 7.04
C GLY A 165 -11.74 1.60 6.72
N PRO A 166 -12.76 0.75 6.56
CA PRO A 166 -14.12 1.20 6.30
C PRO A 166 -14.74 2.02 7.45
N ASN A 167 -14.23 1.87 8.67
CA ASN A 167 -14.60 2.64 9.86
C ASN A 167 -13.86 3.98 10.00
N GLU A 168 -13.13 4.40 8.97
CA GLU A 168 -12.36 5.65 8.88
C GLU A 168 -11.11 5.74 9.79
N HIS A 169 -10.82 4.74 10.60
CA HIS A 169 -9.59 4.68 11.39
C HIS A 169 -8.38 4.29 10.53
N ALA A 170 -7.22 4.87 10.84
CA ALA A 170 -5.96 4.48 10.23
C ALA A 170 -5.51 3.12 10.78
N PHE A 171 -5.32 2.15 9.88
CA PHE A 171 -4.84 0.81 10.22
C PHE A 171 -3.33 0.66 10.06
N SER A 172 -2.74 1.41 9.14
CA SER A 172 -1.29 1.37 8.98
C SER A 172 -0.74 2.64 8.34
N VAL A 173 0.53 2.88 8.62
CA VAL A 173 1.40 3.83 7.92
C VAL A 173 2.56 3.05 7.34
N SER A 174 2.97 3.38 6.13
CA SER A 174 4.15 2.77 5.51
C SER A 174 5.06 3.79 4.85
N HIS A 175 6.35 3.46 4.82
CA HIS A 175 7.37 4.17 4.07
C HIS A 175 8.06 3.22 3.11
N GLN A 176 8.24 3.64 1.86
CA GLN A 176 8.79 2.80 0.82
C GLN A 176 9.80 3.58 -0.02
N SER A 177 10.94 2.96 -0.27
CA SER A 177 11.86 3.40 -1.32
C SER A 177 11.62 2.56 -2.56
N VAL A 178 11.46 3.23 -3.69
CA VAL A 178 11.14 2.60 -4.98
C VAL A 178 12.20 2.97 -6.00
N ALA A 179 12.65 1.99 -6.79
CA ALA A 179 13.44 2.24 -7.99
C ALA A 179 12.56 2.18 -9.22
N ILE A 180 12.75 3.12 -10.14
CA ILE A 180 12.17 3.12 -11.48
C ILE A 180 13.30 2.88 -12.48
N PHE A 181 13.14 1.90 -13.36
CA PHE A 181 14.18 1.47 -14.29
C PHE A 181 13.98 2.04 -15.69
N GLY A 182 15.07 2.49 -16.31
CA GLY A 182 15.17 2.86 -17.73
C GLY A 182 15.09 4.32 -18.05
#